data_e31f727b49e54d747e4d9f64b0ca6030
#
_entry.id   e31f727b49e54d747e4d9f64b0ca6030
#
_cell.length_a   1.000
_cell.length_b   1.000
_cell.length_c   1.000
_cell.angle_alpha   90.00
_cell.angle_beta   90.00
_cell.angle_gamma   90.00
#
_symmetry.space_group_name_H-M   'P 1'
#
loop_
_entity.id
_entity.type
_entity.pdbx_description
1 polymer ?
#
loop_
_entity_poly.entity_id
_entity_poly.type
_entity_poly.pdbx_seq_one_letter_code
_entity_poly.pdbx_strand_id
1 'polypeptide(L)'
;NRRVTLPKDWLRAGRFVIEQHMRAPLLERPGKIAALLLAIDKQRSVLTLADFNAVIEADHHSLPDYLRHGERLLAAMHGISGKDAPKELRGRAIGQWLAGRQTARLVRELTALRAAGQSEGAGTI
;
A
#
# COMPACT_ATOMS: atom_id res chain seq x y z
N ASN A 1 20.02 13.93 -18.93
CA ASN A 1 20.52 13.89 -17.72
C ASN A 1 19.87 13.01 -16.76
N ARG A 2 20.62 12.25 -16.24
CA ARG A 2 20.15 11.33 -15.37
C ARG A 2 19.89 11.93 -14.03
N ARG A 3 18.77 11.62 -13.50
CA ARG A 3 18.50 12.03 -12.20
C ARG A 3 19.39 11.30 -11.25
N VAL A 4 19.99 12.01 -10.36
CA VAL A 4 20.78 11.42 -9.31
C VAL A 4 19.98 11.47 -8.02
N THR A 5 19.79 10.33 -7.39
CA THR A 5 19.08 10.29 -6.12
C THR A 5 19.94 10.90 -5.04
N LEU A 6 19.41 11.90 -4.35
CA LEU A 6 20.15 12.60 -3.32
C LEU A 6 20.34 11.71 -2.09
N PRO A 7 21.48 11.85 -1.38
CA PRO A 7 21.72 11.05 -0.18
C PRO A 7 20.60 11.15 0.84
N LYS A 8 19.99 12.34 0.99
CA LYS A 8 18.91 12.49 1.95
C LYS A 8 17.69 11.66 1.58
N ASP A 9 17.47 11.42 0.28
CA ASP A 9 16.37 10.59 -0.16
C ASP A 9 16.63 9.12 0.20
N TRP A 10 17.87 8.68 0.06
CA TRP A 10 18.27 7.35 0.45
C TRP A 10 18.12 7.14 1.95
N LEU A 11 18.52 8.13 2.74
CA LEU A 11 18.39 8.06 4.20
C LEU A 11 16.94 8.01 4.62
N ARG A 12 16.11 8.79 3.95
CA ARG A 12 14.67 8.81 4.25
C ARG A 12 14.04 7.47 3.93
N ALA A 13 14.37 6.90 2.78
CA ALA A 13 13.84 5.61 2.38
C ALA A 13 14.30 4.51 3.34
N GLY A 14 15.58 4.55 3.73
CA GLY A 14 16.12 3.58 4.67
C GLY A 14 15.43 3.65 6.01
N ARG A 15 15.21 4.87 6.50
CA ARG A 15 14.51 5.07 7.77
C ARG A 15 13.08 4.56 7.67
N PHE A 16 12.43 4.81 6.55
CA PHE A 16 11.07 4.33 6.33
C PHE A 16 11.02 2.81 6.45
N VAL A 17 11.95 2.11 5.79
CA VAL A 17 12.00 0.65 5.85
C VAL A 17 12.21 0.18 7.28
N ILE A 18 13.17 0.79 7.98
CA ILE A 18 13.47 0.40 9.36
C ILE A 18 12.23 0.57 10.25
N GLU A 19 11.53 1.69 10.08
CA GLU A 19 10.36 1.99 10.90
C GLU A 19 9.19 1.07 10.60
N GLN A 20 9.05 0.65 9.34
CA GLN A 20 7.85 -0.07 8.92
C GLN A 20 8.01 -1.59 8.86
N HIS A 21 9.24 -2.10 8.70
CA HIS A 21 9.40 -3.53 8.44
C HIS A 21 8.93 -4.42 9.59
N MET A 22 9.02 -3.92 10.82
CA MET A 22 8.54 -4.70 11.97
C MET A 22 7.02 -4.65 12.09
N ARG A 23 6.43 -3.55 11.63
CA ARG A 23 4.99 -3.32 11.78
C ARG A 23 4.17 -3.88 10.63
N ALA A 24 4.75 -3.86 9.44
CA ALA A 24 4.02 -4.23 8.24
C ALA A 24 3.34 -5.60 8.31
N PRO A 25 4.01 -6.66 8.79
CA PRO A 25 3.36 -7.97 8.84
C PRO A 25 2.22 -8.04 9.85
N LEU A 26 2.14 -7.09 10.77
CA LEU A 26 1.14 -7.09 11.84
C LEU A 26 -0.07 -6.22 11.54
N LEU A 27 -0.04 -5.48 10.44
CA LEU A 27 -1.14 -4.57 10.11
C LEU A 27 -2.39 -5.34 9.73
N GLU A 28 -3.51 -4.97 10.34
CA GLU A 28 -4.80 -5.58 10.05
C GLU A 28 -5.86 -4.55 9.67
N ARG A 29 -5.74 -3.32 10.18
CA ARG A 29 -6.73 -2.29 9.91
C ARG A 29 -6.59 -1.79 8.47
N PRO A 30 -7.69 -1.82 7.71
CA PRO A 30 -7.63 -1.42 6.30
C PRO A 30 -7.09 -0.01 6.09
N GLY A 31 -7.44 0.93 6.96
CA GLY A 31 -6.92 2.30 6.84
C GLY A 31 -5.41 2.36 6.97
N LYS A 32 -4.85 1.55 7.87
CA LYS A 32 -3.40 1.51 8.06
C LYS A 32 -2.72 0.83 6.88
N ILE A 33 -3.34 -0.23 6.35
CA ILE A 33 -2.81 -0.92 5.19
C ILE A 33 -2.80 0.03 3.99
N ALA A 34 -3.90 0.74 3.76
CA ALA A 34 -3.97 1.69 2.67
C ALA A 34 -2.91 2.78 2.82
N ALA A 35 -2.74 3.31 4.03
CA ALA A 35 -1.76 4.35 4.31
C ALA A 35 -0.34 3.85 4.03
N LEU A 36 -0.03 2.62 4.42
CA LEU A 36 1.30 2.07 4.18
C LEU A 36 1.57 1.89 2.69
N LEU A 37 0.62 1.31 1.96
CA LEU A 37 0.79 1.10 0.52
C LEU A 37 0.99 2.42 -0.21
N LEU A 38 0.20 3.44 0.15
CA LEU A 38 0.35 4.75 -0.47
C LEU A 38 1.67 5.41 -0.10
N ALA A 39 2.14 5.19 1.14
CA ALA A 39 3.42 5.72 1.57
C ALA A 39 4.58 5.08 0.81
N ILE A 40 4.49 3.77 0.56
CA ILE A 40 5.50 3.07 -0.23
C ILE A 40 5.49 3.64 -1.65
N ASP A 41 4.30 3.83 -2.20
CA ASP A 41 4.17 4.33 -3.57
C ASP A 41 4.79 5.71 -3.74
N LYS A 42 4.71 6.55 -2.72
CA LYS A 42 5.31 7.89 -2.79
C LYS A 42 6.82 7.85 -2.90
N GLN A 43 7.44 6.76 -2.54
CA GLN A 43 8.89 6.63 -2.54
C GLN A 43 9.41 5.78 -3.68
N ARG A 44 8.58 5.49 -4.68
CA ARG A 44 8.96 4.54 -5.72
C ARG A 44 10.17 4.96 -6.56
N SER A 45 10.54 6.23 -6.54
CA SER A 45 11.74 6.66 -7.24
C SER A 45 13.02 6.17 -6.55
N VAL A 46 12.93 5.83 -5.27
CA VAL A 46 14.06 5.36 -4.47
C VAL A 46 13.83 3.94 -3.98
N LEU A 47 12.60 3.64 -3.59
CA LEU A 47 12.23 2.36 -3.01
C LEU A 47 10.92 1.91 -3.64
N THR A 48 10.97 0.82 -4.40
CA THR A 48 9.75 0.28 -5.01
C THR A 48 9.04 -0.65 -4.03
N LEU A 49 7.79 -0.98 -4.35
CA LEU A 49 7.06 -1.96 -3.56
C LEU A 49 7.79 -3.31 -3.57
N ALA A 50 8.36 -3.69 -4.71
CA ALA A 50 9.10 -4.93 -4.80
C ALA A 50 10.30 -4.92 -3.86
N ASP A 51 11.00 -3.79 -3.75
CA ASP A 51 12.13 -3.65 -2.84
C ASP A 51 11.68 -3.80 -1.39
N PHE A 52 10.58 -3.14 -1.03
CA PHE A 52 10.05 -3.22 0.32
C PHE A 52 9.65 -4.66 0.65
N ASN A 53 8.95 -5.31 -0.28
CA ASN A 53 8.50 -6.68 -0.08
C ASN A 53 9.68 -7.64 0.09
N ALA A 54 10.77 -7.41 -0.65
CA ALA A 54 11.96 -8.24 -0.54
C ALA A 54 12.54 -8.17 0.88
N VAL A 55 12.56 -6.97 1.46
CA VAL A 55 13.05 -6.79 2.83
C VAL A 55 12.16 -7.54 3.82
N ILE A 56 10.84 -7.40 3.68
CA ILE A 56 9.90 -8.06 4.57
C ILE A 56 10.06 -9.57 4.49
N GLU A 57 10.11 -10.09 3.28
CA GLU A 57 10.21 -11.54 3.08
C GLU A 57 11.53 -12.09 3.62
N ALA A 58 12.63 -11.35 3.40
CA ALA A 58 13.93 -11.76 3.89
C ALA A 58 13.97 -11.81 5.42
N ASP A 59 13.31 -10.85 6.06
CA ASP A 59 13.35 -10.73 7.51
C ASP A 59 12.36 -11.66 8.21
N HIS A 60 11.18 -11.84 7.65
CA HIS A 60 10.11 -12.60 8.28
C HIS A 60 9.84 -13.95 7.63
N HIS A 61 10.51 -14.25 6.53
CA HIS A 61 10.35 -15.49 5.75
C HIS A 61 8.93 -15.70 5.23
N SER A 62 8.15 -14.63 5.17
CA SER A 62 6.81 -14.66 4.62
C SER A 62 6.42 -13.26 4.23
N LEU A 63 5.37 -13.16 3.41
CA LEU A 63 4.91 -11.87 2.91
C LEU A 63 3.40 -11.81 3.09
N PRO A 64 2.90 -10.78 3.82
CA PRO A 64 1.45 -10.62 3.98
C PRO A 64 0.75 -10.49 2.64
N ASP A 65 -0.49 -10.96 2.57
CA ASP A 65 -1.23 -10.96 1.31
C ASP A 65 -1.40 -9.54 0.74
N TYR A 66 -1.62 -8.55 1.59
CA TYR A 66 -1.82 -7.18 1.11
C TYR A 66 -0.56 -6.63 0.45
N LEU A 67 0.63 -7.08 0.88
CA LEU A 67 1.87 -6.66 0.24
C LEU A 67 2.10 -7.46 -1.03
N ARG A 68 1.77 -8.74 -1.02
CA ARG A 68 1.91 -9.58 -2.20
C ARG A 68 1.08 -9.04 -3.36
N HIS A 69 -0.11 -8.56 -3.06
CA HIS A 69 -1.01 -7.99 -4.05
C HIS A 69 -1.01 -6.47 -4.04
N GLY A 70 0.06 -5.88 -3.49
CA GLY A 70 0.13 -4.45 -3.28
C GLY A 70 -0.05 -3.61 -4.54
N GLU A 71 0.55 -4.03 -5.66
CA GLU A 71 0.41 -3.27 -6.90
C GLU A 71 -1.04 -3.24 -7.37
N ARG A 72 -1.74 -4.36 -7.23
CA ARG A 72 -3.15 -4.44 -7.61
C ARG A 72 -4.00 -3.55 -6.71
N LEU A 73 -3.71 -3.57 -5.41
CA LEU A 73 -4.45 -2.74 -4.46
C LEU A 73 -4.17 -1.26 -4.72
N LEU A 74 -2.92 -0.91 -5.02
CA LEU A 74 -2.57 0.46 -5.36
C LEU A 74 -3.29 0.92 -6.61
N ALA A 75 -3.34 0.06 -7.64
CA ALA A 75 -4.04 0.40 -8.87
C ALA A 75 -5.52 0.67 -8.60
N ALA A 76 -6.14 -0.14 -7.74
CA ALA A 76 -7.55 0.06 -7.39
C ALA A 76 -7.75 1.38 -6.68
N MET A 77 -6.86 1.72 -5.74
CA MET A 77 -6.96 2.98 -5.01
C MET A 77 -6.72 4.19 -5.91
N HIS A 78 -5.81 4.07 -6.87
CA HIS A 78 -5.51 5.16 -7.79
C HIS A 78 -6.66 5.45 -8.75
N GLY A 79 -7.62 4.55 -8.86
CA GLY A 79 -8.80 4.79 -9.66
C GLY A 79 -9.72 5.84 -9.05
N ILE A 80 -9.50 6.22 -7.79
CA ILE A 80 -10.30 7.22 -7.11
C ILE A 80 -9.50 8.50 -7.01
N SER A 81 -10.10 9.61 -7.43
CA SER A 81 -9.42 10.89 -7.48
C SER A 81 -10.11 11.92 -6.60
N GLY A 82 -9.34 12.88 -6.11
CA GLY A 82 -9.92 13.99 -5.37
C GLY A 82 -10.90 14.80 -6.20
N LYS A 83 -10.80 14.71 -7.54
CA LYS A 83 -11.73 15.38 -8.44
C LYS A 83 -13.13 14.81 -8.33
N ASP A 84 -13.27 13.60 -7.82
CA ASP A 84 -14.57 12.96 -7.67
C ASP A 84 -15.27 13.38 -6.37
N ALA A 85 -14.60 14.16 -5.53
CA ALA A 85 -15.17 14.58 -4.27
C ALA A 85 -16.38 15.49 -4.48
N PRO A 86 -17.35 15.47 -3.56
CA PRO A 86 -18.49 16.38 -3.63
C PRO A 86 -18.01 17.83 -3.69
N LYS A 87 -18.72 18.65 -4.44
CA LYS A 87 -18.31 20.04 -4.66
C LYS A 87 -18.34 20.86 -3.38
N GLU A 88 -19.10 20.44 -2.39
CA GLU A 88 -19.20 21.14 -1.13
C GLU A 88 -17.94 21.05 -0.29
N LEU A 89 -17.12 20.00 -0.54
CA LEU A 89 -15.94 19.79 0.27
C LEU A 89 -14.80 20.72 -0.15
N ARG A 90 -14.02 21.13 0.84
CA ARG A 90 -12.89 22.01 0.65
C ARG A 90 -11.71 21.55 1.46
N GLY A 91 -10.52 21.78 0.95
CA GLY A 91 -9.27 21.58 1.67
C GLY A 91 -9.12 20.21 2.28
N ARG A 92 -8.95 20.18 3.60
CA ARG A 92 -8.71 18.94 4.32
C ARG A 92 -9.83 17.91 4.15
N ALA A 93 -11.07 18.40 3.99
CA ALA A 93 -12.20 17.50 3.85
C ALA A 93 -12.10 16.67 2.57
N ILE A 94 -11.51 17.24 1.50
CA ILE A 94 -11.32 16.49 0.27
C ILE A 94 -10.35 15.34 0.52
N GLY A 95 -9.25 15.60 1.22
CA GLY A 95 -8.28 14.57 1.55
C GLY A 95 -8.87 13.46 2.40
N GLN A 96 -9.69 13.82 3.38
CA GLN A 96 -10.34 12.84 4.23
C GLN A 96 -11.33 12.00 3.44
N TRP A 97 -12.09 12.63 2.56
CA TRP A 97 -13.02 11.93 1.69
C TRP A 97 -12.27 10.94 0.81
N LEU A 98 -11.18 11.40 0.19
CA LEU A 98 -10.38 10.56 -0.70
C LEU A 98 -9.81 9.37 0.05
N ALA A 99 -9.22 9.60 1.23
CA ALA A 99 -8.64 8.52 2.02
C ALA A 99 -9.70 7.49 2.39
N GLY A 100 -10.89 7.94 2.74
CA GLY A 100 -11.99 7.03 3.08
C GLY A 100 -12.42 6.19 1.89
N ARG A 101 -12.51 6.82 0.72
CA ARG A 101 -12.92 6.09 -0.49
C ARG A 101 -11.84 5.11 -0.92
N GLN A 102 -10.58 5.51 -0.82
CA GLN A 102 -9.48 4.63 -1.17
C GLN A 102 -9.41 3.43 -0.24
N THR A 103 -9.64 3.66 1.06
CA THR A 103 -9.66 2.56 2.02
C THR A 103 -10.80 1.60 1.72
N ALA A 104 -11.99 2.13 1.41
CA ALA A 104 -13.14 1.29 1.07
C ALA A 104 -12.85 0.46 -0.17
N ARG A 105 -12.19 1.05 -1.16
CA ARG A 105 -11.84 0.34 -2.38
C ARG A 105 -10.82 -0.77 -2.09
N LEU A 106 -9.84 -0.47 -1.24
CA LEU A 106 -8.85 -1.46 -0.84
C LEU A 106 -9.53 -2.65 -0.15
N VAL A 107 -10.45 -2.39 0.77
CA VAL A 107 -11.17 -3.45 1.47
C VAL A 107 -11.90 -4.34 0.48
N ARG A 108 -12.55 -3.73 -0.50
CA ARG A 108 -13.31 -4.46 -1.50
C ARG A 108 -12.39 -5.39 -2.31
N GLU A 109 -11.25 -4.84 -2.77
CA GLU A 109 -10.30 -5.64 -3.54
C GLU A 109 -9.68 -6.74 -2.69
N LEU A 110 -9.28 -6.40 -1.48
CA LEU A 110 -8.61 -7.37 -0.61
C LEU A 110 -9.55 -8.49 -0.20
N THR A 111 -10.81 -8.16 0.06
CA THR A 111 -11.82 -9.16 0.39
C THR A 111 -12.01 -10.13 -0.79
N ALA A 112 -12.05 -9.60 -2.00
CA ALA A 112 -12.19 -10.43 -3.19
C ALA A 112 -10.98 -11.35 -3.37
N LEU A 113 -9.78 -10.82 -3.15
CA LEU A 113 -8.56 -11.60 -3.27
C LEU A 113 -8.52 -12.72 -2.23
N ARG A 114 -8.93 -12.44 -1.01
CA ARG A 114 -8.94 -13.43 0.05
C ARG A 114 -9.99 -14.52 -0.19
N ALA A 115 -11.14 -14.11 -0.71
CA ALA A 115 -12.18 -15.07 -1.05
C ALA A 115 -11.72 -16.00 -2.17
N ALA A 116 -11.03 -15.46 -3.18
CA ALA A 116 -10.49 -16.26 -4.26
C ALA A 116 -9.46 -17.25 -3.75
N GLY A 117 -8.59 -16.79 -2.84
CA GLY A 117 -7.57 -17.66 -2.25
C GLY A 117 -8.18 -18.79 -1.45
N GLN A 118 -9.23 -18.50 -0.68
CA GLN A 118 -9.91 -19.52 0.10
C GLN A 118 -10.59 -20.54 -0.81
N SER A 119 -11.18 -20.05 -1.90
CA SER A 119 -11.84 -20.93 -2.85
C SER A 119 -10.84 -21.86 -3.49
N GLU A 120 -9.69 -21.35 -3.86
CA GLU A 120 -8.63 -22.17 -4.44
C GLU A 120 -8.12 -23.19 -3.43
N GLY A 121 -7.96 -22.75 -2.18
CA GLY A 121 -7.52 -23.64 -1.11
C GLY A 121 -8.48 -24.77 -0.90
N ALA A 122 -9.78 -24.48 -0.91
CA ALA A 122 -10.79 -25.50 -0.77
C ALA A 122 -10.75 -26.48 -1.93
N GLY A 123 -10.48 -25.96 -3.13
CA GLY A 123 -10.45 -26.78 -4.33
C GLY A 123 -9.28 -27.74 -4.38
N THR A 124 -8.23 -27.48 -3.62
CA THR A 124 -7.04 -28.34 -3.64
C THR A 124 -7.11 -29.51 -2.69
N ILE A 125 -8.09 -29.51 -1.85
CA ILE A 125 -8.29 -30.64 -0.95
C ILE A 125 -9.07 -31.72 -1.64
#